data_77f0a6a6b8c6de0b98883b348c77791e
#
_entry.id   77f0a6a6b8c6de0b98883b348c77791e
#
_cell.length_a   1.000
_cell.length_b   1.000
_cell.length_c   1.000
_cell.angle_alpha   90.00
_cell.angle_beta   90.00
_cell.angle_gamma   90.00
#
_symmetry.space_group_name_H-M   'P 1'
#
loop_
_entity.id
_entity.type
_entity.pdbx_description
1 polymer ?
#
loop_
_entity_poly.entity_id
_entity_poly.type
_entity_poly.pdbx_seq_one_letter_code
_entity_poly.pdbx_strand_id
1 'polypeptide(L)'
;TALPAISAIKPNFYVKGGDYVDEDTDVTGNIRRERELVESFGGELVHTDEIVFSSSELINRYLPQHSDAASEWIARIREEFSIEEVQTWLDRVAALRVVVVGETIIDVYTQCEALGKASKDPVLCFSRGPSVSHAGGILAVAGHSAGLGATTTVITGINHRNHEDPELVLLRERGVDVRSVDINPRPTIRKE
;
A
#
# COMPACT_ATOMS: atom_id res chain seq x y z
N THR A 1 23.26 18.10 -0.11
CA THR A 1 24.63 17.74 0.29
C THR A 1 25.11 18.71 1.36
N ALA A 2 25.95 18.25 2.32
CA ALA A 2 26.53 19.10 3.36
C ALA A 2 27.74 19.92 2.84
N LEU A 3 28.19 19.69 1.62
CA LEU A 3 29.38 20.33 1.06
C LEU A 3 29.45 21.86 1.21
N PRO A 4 28.38 22.65 0.93
CA PRO A 4 28.43 24.09 1.11
C PRO A 4 28.64 24.52 2.57
N ALA A 5 28.03 23.81 3.51
CA ALA A 5 28.20 24.07 4.93
C ALA A 5 29.60 23.73 5.41
N ILE A 6 30.13 22.57 5.00
CA ILE A 6 31.51 22.15 5.29
C ILE A 6 32.54 23.19 4.76
N SER A 7 32.35 23.64 3.50
CA SER A 7 33.22 24.69 2.91
C SER A 7 33.19 25.99 3.68
N ALA A 8 32.02 26.39 4.17
CA ALA A 8 31.84 27.65 4.89
C ALA A 8 32.43 27.61 6.32
N ILE A 9 32.24 26.46 7.02
CA ILE A 9 32.62 26.28 8.43
C ILE A 9 34.09 25.85 8.57
N LYS A 10 34.58 25.04 7.63
CA LYS A 10 35.90 24.39 7.65
C LYS A 10 36.19 23.70 9.00
N PRO A 11 35.39 22.72 9.39
CA PRO A 11 35.47 22.10 10.70
C PRO A 11 36.78 21.32 10.88
N ASN A 12 37.33 21.28 12.07
CA ASN A 12 38.45 20.41 12.43
C ASN A 12 37.98 18.95 12.54
N PHE A 13 36.77 18.76 13.05
CA PHE A 13 36.13 17.44 13.13
C PHE A 13 34.75 17.50 12.51
N TYR A 14 34.51 16.62 11.51
CA TYR A 14 33.21 16.41 10.92
C TYR A 14 32.69 15.04 11.36
N VAL A 15 31.63 15.03 12.18
CA VAL A 15 31.14 13.83 12.84
C VAL A 15 29.94 13.27 12.08
N LYS A 16 29.96 11.97 11.82
CA LYS A 16 28.87 11.19 11.22
C LYS A 16 28.46 10.03 12.13
N GLY A 17 27.22 9.54 11.99
CA GLY A 17 26.75 8.33 12.67
C GLY A 17 27.48 7.08 12.18
N GLY A 18 27.45 6.01 13.00
CA GLY A 18 28.09 4.74 12.70
C GLY A 18 27.58 4.01 11.45
N ASP A 19 26.39 4.34 10.98
CA ASP A 19 25.77 3.85 9.72
C ASP A 19 26.55 4.28 8.47
N TYR A 20 27.45 5.23 8.59
CA TYR A 20 28.26 5.77 7.50
C TYR A 20 29.73 5.31 7.51
N VAL A 21 30.06 4.32 8.32
CA VAL A 21 31.43 3.77 8.40
C VAL A 21 31.84 3.07 7.11
N ASP A 22 30.89 2.37 6.48
CA ASP A 22 31.11 1.68 5.20
C ASP A 22 30.66 2.59 4.03
N GLU A 23 31.65 3.23 3.40
CA GLU A 23 31.42 4.15 2.28
C GLU A 23 30.85 3.46 1.04
N ASP A 24 31.07 2.15 0.89
CA ASP A 24 30.58 1.38 -0.25
C ASP A 24 29.05 1.17 -0.16
N THR A 25 28.47 1.32 1.04
CA THR A 25 27.00 1.29 1.26
C THR A 25 26.33 2.65 1.02
N ASP A 26 27.07 3.74 0.85
CA ASP A 26 26.51 5.04 0.51
C ASP A 26 26.11 5.12 -0.97
N VAL A 27 24.86 4.76 -1.25
CA VAL A 27 24.25 4.83 -2.60
C VAL A 27 24.35 6.22 -3.22
N THR A 28 24.53 7.27 -2.42
CA THR A 28 24.60 8.67 -2.89
C THR A 28 26.02 9.11 -3.24
N GLY A 29 27.06 8.41 -2.75
CA GLY A 29 28.48 8.74 -2.94
C GLY A 29 28.88 10.11 -2.33
N ASN A 30 28.05 10.66 -1.46
CA ASN A 30 28.27 11.98 -0.89
C ASN A 30 29.34 11.96 0.22
N ILE A 31 29.43 10.86 0.98
CA ILE A 31 30.35 10.76 2.13
C ILE A 31 31.80 10.88 1.70
N ARG A 32 32.17 10.21 0.63
CA ARG A 32 33.53 10.32 0.07
C ARG A 32 33.90 11.78 -0.30
N ARG A 33 32.96 12.49 -0.94
CA ARG A 33 33.16 13.91 -1.30
C ARG A 33 33.23 14.81 -0.09
N GLU A 34 32.45 14.55 0.93
CA GLU A 34 32.42 15.28 2.19
C GLU A 34 33.73 15.06 2.95
N ARG A 35 34.25 13.81 3.00
CA ARG A 35 35.55 13.47 3.57
C ARG A 35 36.69 14.22 2.87
N GLU A 36 36.79 14.07 1.54
CA GLU A 36 37.83 14.73 0.73
C GLU A 36 37.84 16.24 0.96
N LEU A 37 36.66 16.85 1.09
CA LEU A 37 36.52 18.28 1.35
C LEU A 37 37.03 18.65 2.75
N VAL A 38 36.66 17.89 3.78
CA VAL A 38 37.12 18.12 5.18
C VAL A 38 38.62 17.97 5.28
N GLU A 39 39.18 16.91 4.73
CA GLU A 39 40.62 16.64 4.71
C GLU A 39 41.40 17.71 3.93
N SER A 40 40.79 18.33 2.91
CA SER A 40 41.45 19.40 2.12
C SER A 40 41.79 20.64 2.93
N PHE A 41 41.13 20.87 4.07
CA PHE A 41 41.48 21.97 5.03
C PHE A 41 42.20 21.48 6.29
N GLY A 42 42.59 20.20 6.36
CA GLY A 42 43.25 19.58 7.50
C GLY A 42 42.30 19.15 8.63
N GLY A 43 41.00 19.05 8.34
CA GLY A 43 40.02 18.47 9.26
C GLY A 43 39.97 16.93 9.13
N GLU A 44 39.21 16.30 10.01
CA GLU A 44 39.05 14.83 10.09
C GLU A 44 37.57 14.45 10.11
N LEU A 45 37.21 13.39 9.36
CA LEU A 45 35.91 12.75 9.44
C LEU A 45 35.94 11.70 10.55
N VAL A 46 35.08 11.86 11.54
CA VAL A 46 34.97 10.97 12.70
C VAL A 46 33.59 10.31 12.71
N HIS A 47 33.55 9.01 12.98
CA HIS A 47 32.29 8.27 13.17
C HIS A 47 32.01 8.07 14.66
N THR A 48 30.71 8.13 15.03
CA THR A 48 30.31 7.75 16.39
C THR A 48 30.19 6.24 16.49
N ASP A 49 30.64 5.65 17.60
CA ASP A 49 30.52 4.21 17.91
C ASP A 49 29.16 3.86 18.55
N GLU A 50 28.17 4.75 18.45
CA GLU A 50 26.84 4.49 19.02
C GLU A 50 26.07 3.45 18.19
N ILE A 51 25.27 2.66 18.90
CA ILE A 51 24.32 1.72 18.26
C ILE A 51 23.27 2.59 17.55
N VAL A 52 23.35 2.62 16.23
CA VAL A 52 22.37 3.35 15.41
C VAL A 52 21.17 2.44 15.16
N PHE A 53 20.03 2.84 15.68
CA PHE A 53 18.77 2.24 15.31
C PHE A 53 18.07 3.17 14.31
N SER A 54 17.70 2.65 13.15
CA SER A 54 16.77 3.38 12.29
C SER A 54 15.44 3.54 13.02
N SER A 55 14.73 4.65 12.82
CA SER A 55 13.38 4.83 13.38
C SER A 55 12.45 3.67 13.03
N SER A 56 12.60 3.12 11.83
CA SER A 56 11.84 1.94 11.39
C SER A 56 12.19 0.70 12.21
N GLU A 57 13.46 0.49 12.56
CA GLU A 57 13.91 -0.64 13.37
C GLU A 57 13.40 -0.52 14.80
N LEU A 58 13.46 0.67 15.39
CA LEU A 58 12.89 0.94 16.71
C LEU A 58 11.37 0.70 16.74
N ILE A 59 10.64 1.20 15.74
CA ILE A 59 9.21 0.98 15.61
C ILE A 59 8.91 -0.51 15.50
N ASN A 60 9.60 -1.24 14.63
CA ASN A 60 9.37 -2.67 14.43
C ASN A 60 9.73 -3.52 15.64
N ARG A 61 10.72 -3.08 16.44
CA ARG A 61 11.21 -3.84 17.60
C ARG A 61 10.43 -3.56 18.89
N TYR A 62 10.00 -2.32 19.10
CA TYR A 62 9.39 -1.89 20.38
C TYR A 62 7.92 -1.49 20.29
N LEU A 63 7.39 -1.29 19.08
CA LEU A 63 5.98 -1.01 18.85
C LEU A 63 5.40 -2.13 17.98
N PRO A 64 4.95 -3.25 18.58
CA PRO A 64 4.39 -4.35 17.81
C PRO A 64 3.19 -3.86 16.98
N GLN A 65 3.33 -3.91 15.65
CA GLN A 65 2.28 -3.49 14.71
C GLN A 65 1.23 -4.59 14.49
N HIS A 66 1.47 -5.76 15.04
CA HIS A 66 0.64 -6.94 14.88
C HIS A 66 0.27 -7.53 16.24
N SER A 67 -0.86 -8.22 16.30
CA SER A 67 -1.19 -9.06 17.47
C SER A 67 -0.17 -10.19 17.62
N ASP A 68 -0.04 -10.76 18.82
CA ASP A 68 0.89 -11.86 19.08
C ASP A 68 0.63 -13.03 18.12
N ALA A 69 -0.64 -13.40 17.89
CA ALA A 69 -1.02 -14.45 16.95
C ALA A 69 -0.58 -14.18 15.50
N ALA A 70 -0.68 -12.92 15.06
CA ALA A 70 -0.20 -12.53 13.73
C ALA A 70 1.34 -12.58 13.65
N SER A 71 2.03 -12.18 14.70
CA SER A 71 3.49 -12.22 14.79
C SER A 71 4.02 -13.67 14.76
N GLU A 72 3.40 -14.58 15.51
CA GLU A 72 3.71 -16.01 15.47
C GLU A 72 3.47 -16.62 14.09
N TRP A 73 2.36 -16.23 13.43
CA TRP A 73 2.07 -16.70 12.09
C TRP A 73 3.09 -16.22 11.06
N ILE A 74 3.48 -14.94 11.13
CA ILE A 74 4.51 -14.35 10.25
C ILE A 74 5.85 -15.05 10.46
N ALA A 75 6.22 -15.35 11.73
CA ALA A 75 7.45 -16.07 12.03
C ALA A 75 7.47 -17.45 11.37
N ARG A 76 6.38 -18.23 11.50
CA ARG A 76 6.24 -19.53 10.85
C ARG A 76 6.35 -19.46 9.32
N ILE A 77 5.67 -18.47 8.69
CA ILE A 77 5.76 -18.30 7.24
C ILE A 77 7.19 -18.00 6.78
N ARG A 78 7.93 -17.19 7.55
CA ARG A 78 9.35 -16.88 7.25
C ARG A 78 10.29 -18.09 7.40
N GLU A 79 9.94 -19.03 8.28
CA GLU A 79 10.69 -20.29 8.44
C GLU A 79 10.35 -21.28 7.34
N GLU A 80 9.10 -21.29 6.86
CA GLU A 80 8.59 -22.26 5.89
C GLU A 80 8.89 -21.85 4.43
N PHE A 81 8.89 -20.55 4.12
CA PHE A 81 9.01 -20.04 2.76
C PHE A 81 10.10 -18.98 2.64
N SER A 82 10.91 -19.11 1.60
CA SER A 82 11.86 -18.06 1.22
C SER A 82 11.17 -16.94 0.41
N ILE A 83 11.80 -15.78 0.36
CA ILE A 83 11.36 -14.64 -0.46
C ILE A 83 11.30 -15.04 -1.94
N GLU A 84 12.27 -15.84 -2.41
CA GLU A 84 12.37 -16.30 -3.79
C GLU A 84 11.22 -17.24 -4.16
N GLU A 85 10.80 -18.10 -3.24
CA GLU A 85 9.62 -18.96 -3.45
C GLU A 85 8.35 -18.14 -3.56
N VAL A 86 8.14 -17.17 -2.68
CA VAL A 86 6.99 -16.26 -2.73
C VAL A 86 6.99 -15.47 -4.04
N GLN A 87 8.15 -14.95 -4.46
CA GLN A 87 8.27 -14.25 -5.74
C GLN A 87 7.92 -15.17 -6.93
N THR A 88 8.40 -16.41 -6.90
CA THR A 88 8.07 -17.40 -7.93
C THR A 88 6.57 -17.66 -8.02
N TRP A 89 5.85 -17.70 -6.90
CA TRP A 89 4.39 -17.85 -6.92
C TRP A 89 3.70 -16.63 -7.50
N LEU A 90 4.15 -15.42 -7.17
CA LEU A 90 3.61 -14.18 -7.74
C LEU A 90 3.82 -14.13 -9.26
N ASP A 91 5.00 -14.50 -9.73
CA ASP A 91 5.31 -14.56 -11.16
C ASP A 91 4.42 -15.59 -11.90
N ARG A 92 4.14 -16.73 -11.25
CA ARG A 92 3.21 -17.74 -11.80
C ARG A 92 1.79 -17.22 -11.84
N VAL A 93 1.33 -16.48 -10.84
CA VAL A 93 0.02 -15.82 -10.83
C VAL A 93 -0.06 -14.78 -11.94
N ALA A 94 0.97 -13.98 -12.14
CA ALA A 94 1.05 -12.97 -13.20
C ALA A 94 0.94 -13.58 -14.62
N ALA A 95 1.37 -14.83 -14.80
CA ALA A 95 1.24 -15.56 -16.07
C ALA A 95 -0.16 -16.13 -16.34
N LEU A 96 -1.09 -16.07 -15.37
CA LEU A 96 -2.43 -16.62 -15.51
C LEU A 96 -3.34 -15.74 -16.36
N ARG A 97 -4.28 -16.42 -17.02
CA ARG A 97 -5.46 -15.79 -17.63
C ARG A 97 -6.68 -16.16 -16.80
N VAL A 98 -7.24 -15.17 -16.12
CA VAL A 98 -8.34 -15.36 -15.17
C VAL A 98 -9.63 -14.84 -15.78
N VAL A 99 -10.69 -15.65 -15.74
CA VAL A 99 -12.04 -15.24 -16.10
C VAL A 99 -12.92 -15.31 -14.87
N VAL A 100 -13.49 -14.19 -14.48
CA VAL A 100 -14.40 -14.07 -13.33
C VAL A 100 -15.81 -13.85 -13.86
N VAL A 101 -16.77 -14.68 -13.42
CA VAL A 101 -18.16 -14.62 -13.90
C VAL A 101 -19.11 -14.48 -12.72
N GLY A 102 -20.06 -13.57 -12.80
CA GLY A 102 -21.08 -13.39 -11.75
C GLY A 102 -21.79 -12.03 -11.82
N GLU A 103 -22.40 -11.63 -10.74
CA GLU A 103 -23.19 -10.40 -10.67
C GLU A 103 -22.35 -9.21 -10.22
N THR A 104 -22.56 -8.06 -10.86
CA THR A 104 -22.01 -6.78 -10.39
C THR A 104 -22.67 -6.39 -9.10
N ILE A 105 -21.86 -6.16 -8.06
CA ILE A 105 -22.29 -5.62 -6.78
C ILE A 105 -21.45 -4.38 -6.49
N ILE A 106 -22.12 -3.30 -6.11
CA ILE A 106 -21.48 -2.08 -5.60
C ILE A 106 -21.81 -1.98 -4.12
N ASP A 107 -20.79 -2.06 -3.26
CA ASP A 107 -20.94 -1.88 -1.83
C ASP A 107 -20.85 -0.39 -1.49
N VAL A 108 -21.89 0.18 -0.89
CA VAL A 108 -21.98 1.60 -0.53
C VAL A 108 -21.92 1.72 0.98
N TYR A 109 -20.92 2.41 1.49
CA TYR A 109 -20.77 2.70 2.92
C TYR A 109 -21.12 4.15 3.18
N THR A 110 -22.18 4.36 3.94
CA THR A 110 -22.65 5.69 4.31
C THR A 110 -22.34 5.94 5.79
N GLN A 111 -21.62 7.02 6.07
CA GLN A 111 -21.44 7.47 7.45
C GLN A 111 -22.75 8.04 7.96
N CYS A 112 -23.17 7.58 9.12
CA CYS A 112 -24.39 8.04 9.77
C CYS A 112 -24.12 8.48 11.20
N GLU A 113 -24.75 9.58 11.61
CA GLU A 113 -24.79 10.03 12.99
C GLU A 113 -26.10 9.58 13.63
N ALA A 114 -26.02 8.88 14.76
CA ALA A 114 -27.21 8.43 15.47
C ALA A 114 -27.89 9.61 16.17
N LEU A 115 -29.13 9.89 15.80
CA LEU A 115 -29.95 10.96 16.41
C LEU A 115 -30.82 10.45 17.59
N GLY A 116 -30.81 9.13 17.81
CA GLY A 116 -31.63 8.51 18.86
C GLY A 116 -32.94 7.93 18.35
N LYS A 117 -33.90 7.69 19.27
CA LYS A 117 -35.18 7.11 18.93
C LYS A 117 -36.15 8.18 18.42
N ALA A 118 -36.90 7.84 17.37
CA ALA A 118 -37.96 8.69 16.87
C ALA A 118 -39.05 8.92 17.93
N SER A 119 -39.65 10.11 17.96
CA SER A 119 -40.65 10.47 18.94
C SER A 119 -42.00 9.78 18.72
N LYS A 120 -42.30 9.41 17.47
CA LYS A 120 -43.61 8.84 17.08
C LYS A 120 -43.59 7.34 16.87
N ASP A 121 -42.47 6.77 16.47
CA ASP A 121 -42.30 5.34 16.15
C ASP A 121 -41.12 4.72 16.89
N PRO A 122 -41.15 3.42 17.22
CA PRO A 122 -40.06 2.74 17.93
C PRO A 122 -38.88 2.40 16.98
N VAL A 123 -38.44 3.39 16.19
CA VAL A 123 -37.31 3.27 15.23
C VAL A 123 -36.17 4.19 15.61
N LEU A 124 -34.95 3.80 15.25
CA LEU A 124 -33.78 4.65 15.38
C LEU A 124 -33.69 5.62 14.20
N CYS A 125 -33.37 6.86 14.51
CA CYS A 125 -33.11 7.91 13.51
C CYS A 125 -31.63 8.13 13.35
N PHE A 126 -31.21 8.32 12.10
CA PHE A 126 -29.84 8.64 11.74
C PHE A 126 -29.82 9.85 10.81
N SER A 127 -28.84 10.72 10.99
CA SER A 127 -28.49 11.73 10.00
C SER A 127 -27.51 11.11 8.99
N ARG A 128 -27.85 11.21 7.71
CA ARG A 128 -27.01 10.68 6.63
C ARG A 128 -25.86 11.64 6.33
N GLY A 129 -24.64 11.17 6.40
CA GLY A 129 -23.42 11.86 6.00
C GLY A 129 -22.91 11.43 4.62
N PRO A 130 -21.61 11.59 4.36
CA PRO A 130 -20.98 11.20 3.11
C PRO A 130 -21.02 9.69 2.90
N SER A 131 -21.09 9.29 1.62
CA SER A 131 -21.03 7.88 1.22
C SER A 131 -19.80 7.61 0.36
N VAL A 132 -19.23 6.43 0.51
CA VAL A 132 -18.14 5.91 -0.32
C VAL A 132 -18.61 4.59 -0.93
N SER A 133 -18.38 4.39 -2.22
CA SER A 133 -18.69 3.14 -2.90
C SER A 133 -17.43 2.35 -3.23
N HIS A 134 -17.57 1.04 -3.22
CA HIS A 134 -16.52 0.09 -3.51
C HIS A 134 -17.00 -1.00 -4.46
N ALA A 135 -16.09 -1.49 -5.29
CA ALA A 135 -16.30 -2.69 -6.08
C ALA A 135 -16.48 -3.89 -5.15
N GLY A 136 -17.68 -4.49 -5.13
CA GLY A 136 -18.00 -5.67 -4.34
C GLY A 136 -17.98 -6.96 -5.16
N GLY A 137 -18.09 -8.09 -4.49
CA GLY A 137 -18.21 -9.40 -5.10
C GLY A 137 -17.16 -9.69 -6.17
N ILE A 138 -17.59 -10.06 -7.38
CA ILE A 138 -16.69 -10.42 -8.48
C ILE A 138 -15.83 -9.27 -8.98
N LEU A 139 -16.27 -8.02 -8.82
CA LEU A 139 -15.48 -6.86 -9.22
C LEU A 139 -14.23 -6.73 -8.34
N ALA A 140 -14.38 -6.97 -7.02
CA ALA A 140 -13.25 -7.01 -6.10
C ALA A 140 -12.28 -8.15 -6.47
N VAL A 141 -12.80 -9.36 -6.74
CA VAL A 141 -11.98 -10.50 -7.16
C VAL A 141 -11.20 -10.19 -8.44
N ALA A 142 -11.87 -9.59 -9.45
CA ALA A 142 -11.21 -9.21 -10.70
C ALA A 142 -10.11 -8.15 -10.47
N GLY A 143 -10.39 -7.15 -9.63
CA GLY A 143 -9.42 -6.12 -9.24
C GLY A 143 -8.19 -6.70 -8.52
N HIS A 144 -8.38 -7.65 -7.60
CA HIS A 144 -7.29 -8.33 -6.93
C HIS A 144 -6.47 -9.23 -7.87
N SER A 145 -7.14 -9.98 -8.76
CA SER A 145 -6.46 -10.81 -9.74
C SER A 145 -5.57 -9.98 -10.67
N ALA A 146 -6.09 -8.86 -11.17
CA ALA A 146 -5.31 -7.93 -11.98
C ALA A 146 -4.19 -7.26 -11.17
N GLY A 147 -4.44 -6.92 -9.90
CA GLY A 147 -3.43 -6.37 -9.00
C GLY A 147 -2.26 -7.33 -8.72
N LEU A 148 -2.49 -8.64 -8.81
CA LEU A 148 -1.45 -9.68 -8.75
C LEU A 148 -0.78 -9.93 -10.12
N GLY A 149 -1.11 -9.15 -11.16
CA GLY A 149 -0.50 -9.22 -12.49
C GLY A 149 -1.21 -10.15 -13.48
N ALA A 150 -2.25 -10.89 -13.07
CA ALA A 150 -2.96 -11.79 -13.98
C ALA A 150 -3.71 -11.03 -15.07
N THR A 151 -3.72 -11.59 -16.29
CA THR A 151 -4.60 -11.09 -17.37
C THR A 151 -6.04 -11.43 -17.03
N THR A 152 -6.83 -10.45 -16.62
CA THR A 152 -8.14 -10.67 -16.04
C THR A 152 -9.27 -10.18 -16.93
N THR A 153 -10.26 -11.06 -17.17
CA THR A 153 -11.53 -10.72 -17.81
C THR A 153 -12.66 -10.94 -16.81
N VAL A 154 -13.56 -9.99 -16.67
CA VAL A 154 -14.80 -10.14 -15.89
C VAL A 154 -16.01 -10.16 -16.82
N ILE A 155 -16.89 -11.15 -16.65
CA ILE A 155 -18.16 -11.27 -17.38
C ILE A 155 -19.27 -11.08 -16.36
N THR A 156 -20.07 -10.01 -16.51
CA THR A 156 -21.03 -9.62 -15.49
C THR A 156 -22.29 -8.97 -16.06
N GLY A 157 -23.39 -9.07 -15.32
CA GLY A 157 -24.60 -8.33 -15.62
C GLY A 157 -24.53 -6.90 -15.12
N ILE A 158 -24.77 -5.92 -15.98
CA ILE A 158 -24.79 -4.50 -15.65
C ILE A 158 -26.02 -3.88 -16.31
N ASN A 159 -26.77 -3.04 -15.59
CA ASN A 159 -27.76 -2.21 -16.23
C ASN A 159 -27.05 -1.15 -17.11
N HIS A 160 -27.53 -0.96 -18.34
CA HIS A 160 -26.89 -0.05 -19.31
C HIS A 160 -26.64 1.38 -18.77
N ARG A 161 -27.43 1.83 -17.78
CA ARG A 161 -27.26 3.14 -17.15
C ARG A 161 -26.06 3.23 -16.18
N ASN A 162 -25.50 2.08 -15.82
CA ASN A 162 -24.40 1.95 -14.85
C ASN A 162 -23.06 1.60 -15.49
N HIS A 163 -22.91 1.65 -16.81
CA HIS A 163 -21.64 1.36 -17.49
C HIS A 163 -20.51 2.32 -17.13
N GLU A 164 -20.85 3.52 -16.70
CA GLU A 164 -19.96 4.61 -16.30
C GLU A 164 -19.78 4.65 -14.76
N ASP A 165 -20.28 3.65 -14.01
CA ASP A 165 -20.06 3.61 -12.57
C ASP A 165 -18.56 3.65 -12.28
N PRO A 166 -18.09 4.48 -11.29
CA PRO A 166 -16.67 4.71 -11.04
C PRO A 166 -15.87 3.42 -10.77
N GLU A 167 -16.50 2.45 -10.14
CA GLU A 167 -15.89 1.16 -9.82
C GLU A 167 -15.56 0.35 -11.08
N LEU A 168 -16.40 0.44 -12.11
CA LEU A 168 -16.18 -0.23 -13.40
C LEU A 168 -15.13 0.50 -14.23
N VAL A 169 -15.15 1.82 -14.19
CA VAL A 169 -14.12 2.66 -14.84
C VAL A 169 -12.75 2.34 -14.25
N LEU A 170 -12.63 2.33 -12.92
CA LEU A 170 -11.40 2.02 -12.22
C LEU A 170 -10.85 0.62 -12.56
N LEU A 171 -11.73 -0.39 -12.72
CA LEU A 171 -11.31 -1.72 -13.13
C LEU A 171 -10.72 -1.74 -14.54
N ARG A 172 -11.35 -1.02 -15.48
CA ARG A 172 -10.83 -0.89 -16.85
C ARG A 172 -9.48 -0.17 -16.89
N GLU A 173 -9.32 0.89 -16.10
CA GLU A 173 -8.05 1.61 -15.94
C GLU A 173 -6.93 0.70 -15.38
N ARG A 174 -7.29 -0.28 -14.53
CA ARG A 174 -6.38 -1.32 -14.02
C ARG A 174 -6.12 -2.46 -15.00
N GLY A 175 -6.60 -2.37 -16.23
CA GLY A 175 -6.36 -3.35 -17.28
C GLY A 175 -7.30 -4.58 -17.23
N VAL A 176 -8.39 -4.54 -16.45
CA VAL A 176 -9.40 -5.61 -16.47
C VAL A 176 -10.29 -5.46 -17.71
N ASP A 177 -10.41 -6.54 -18.50
CA ASP A 177 -11.36 -6.62 -19.62
C ASP A 177 -12.78 -6.84 -19.06
N VAL A 178 -13.59 -5.77 -19.01
CA VAL A 178 -14.96 -5.81 -18.48
C VAL A 178 -15.94 -6.06 -19.61
N ARG A 179 -16.48 -7.27 -19.66
CA ARG A 179 -17.52 -7.72 -20.60
C ARG A 179 -18.87 -7.75 -19.89
N SER A 180 -19.74 -6.82 -20.24
CA SER A 180 -21.05 -6.71 -19.63
C SER A 180 -22.16 -7.30 -20.50
N VAL A 181 -23.13 -7.90 -19.81
CA VAL A 181 -24.43 -8.27 -20.37
C VAL A 181 -25.46 -7.28 -19.83
N ASP A 182 -26.25 -6.66 -20.70
CA ASP A 182 -27.30 -5.77 -20.25
C ASP A 182 -28.41 -6.57 -19.56
N ILE A 183 -28.68 -6.19 -18.30
CA ILE A 183 -29.71 -6.84 -17.46
C ILE A 183 -31.01 -6.01 -17.36
N ASN A 184 -31.15 -4.95 -18.17
CA ASN A 184 -32.35 -4.12 -18.17
C ASN A 184 -33.63 -5.00 -18.25
N PRO A 185 -34.69 -4.74 -17.47
CA PRO A 185 -34.89 -3.56 -16.58
C PRO A 185 -34.34 -3.70 -15.16
N ARG A 186 -33.62 -4.80 -14.82
CA ARG A 186 -33.07 -4.98 -13.48
C ARG A 186 -32.01 -3.93 -13.17
N PRO A 187 -32.03 -3.33 -11.97
CA PRO A 187 -30.97 -2.44 -11.56
C PRO A 187 -29.68 -3.23 -11.26
N THR A 188 -28.53 -2.58 -11.43
CA THR A 188 -27.27 -3.07 -10.84
C THR A 188 -27.39 -3.13 -9.33
N ILE A 189 -26.93 -4.19 -8.71
CA ILE A 189 -27.07 -4.40 -7.26
C ILE A 189 -26.18 -3.41 -6.52
N ARG A 190 -26.80 -2.60 -5.67
CA ARG A 190 -26.11 -1.72 -4.72
C ARG A 190 -26.52 -2.15 -3.30
N LYS A 191 -25.50 -2.43 -2.47
CA LYS A 191 -25.71 -2.74 -1.05
C LYS A 191 -25.32 -1.52 -0.23
N GLU A 192 -26.24 -0.97 0.54
CA GLU A 192 -26.05 0.18 1.39
C GLU A 192 -26.18 -0.20 2.87
#